data_db9407e3210b3c1d16353cfc7c1a0c7f
#
_entry.id   db9407e3210b3c1d16353cfc7c1a0c7f
#
_cell.length_a   1.000
_cell.length_b   1.000
_cell.length_c   1.000
_cell.angle_alpha   90.00
_cell.angle_beta   90.00
_cell.angle_gamma   90.00
#
_symmetry.space_group_name_H-M   'P 1'
#
loop_
_entity.id
_entity.type
_entity.pdbx_description
1 polymer ?
#
loop_
_entity_poly.entity_id
_entity_poly.type
_entity_poly.pdbx_seq_one_letter_code
_entity_poly.pdbx_strand_id
1 'polypeptide(L)'
;MIDAHHHLWDLSKVHYPWLEAKGVVRFFGDPTPIQRNYLLKEFRENAKVEGFRASVHIQVGASDPVAEAMWIDSIAEANPDWPLVQVVHCDLTSSTLDKDLDLFQTIPSIRGVRQIVGRSSEEDTKSGTNDLLSSSAFCDGIAELGNRNLSFDLQLTPELIEQAANVLSAAPQTKTALCHAGSP
;
A
#
# COMPACT_ATOMS: atom_id res chain seq x y z
N MET A 1 1.07 11.04 18.64
CA MET A 1 0.27 10.79 17.42
C MET A 1 0.81 9.57 16.69
N ILE A 2 0.04 8.99 15.76
CA ILE A 2 0.46 7.91 14.85
C ILE A 2 0.48 8.50 13.45
N ASP A 3 1.57 8.30 12.70
CA ASP A 3 1.59 8.58 11.26
C ASP A 3 0.89 7.42 10.56
N ALA A 4 -0.26 7.67 9.96
CA ALA A 4 -1.10 6.64 9.36
C ALA A 4 -0.71 6.29 7.92
N HIS A 5 0.26 6.97 7.32
CA HIS A 5 0.65 6.76 5.93
C HIS A 5 2.05 7.28 5.63
N HIS A 6 3.04 6.42 5.75
CA HIS A 6 4.40 6.73 5.29
C HIS A 6 4.97 5.59 4.45
N HIS A 7 6.10 5.85 3.85
CA HIS A 7 6.84 4.88 3.05
C HIS A 7 8.28 4.79 3.51
N LEU A 8 8.83 3.58 3.47
CA LEU A 8 10.26 3.31 3.61
C LEU A 8 10.71 2.47 2.42
N TRP A 9 11.94 2.60 2.00
CA TRP A 9 12.55 1.74 1.00
C TRP A 9 14.06 1.64 1.18
N ASP A 10 14.59 0.46 0.90
CA ASP A 10 16.02 0.17 0.83
C ASP A 10 16.31 -0.51 -0.51
N LEU A 11 16.87 0.25 -1.44
CA LEU A 11 17.16 -0.19 -2.81
C LEU A 11 18.23 -1.29 -2.86
N SER A 12 18.92 -1.57 -1.75
CA SER A 12 19.86 -2.69 -1.63
C SER A 12 19.19 -3.99 -1.17
N LYS A 13 17.95 -3.93 -0.69
CA LYS A 13 17.21 -5.06 -0.12
C LYS A 13 16.02 -5.47 -0.96
N VAL A 14 15.29 -4.49 -1.50
CA VAL A 14 14.05 -4.69 -2.23
C VAL A 14 14.11 -3.90 -3.52
N HIS A 15 13.70 -4.51 -4.63
CA HIS A 15 13.70 -3.89 -5.94
C HIS A 15 12.38 -3.14 -6.20
N TYR A 16 12.51 -1.85 -6.53
CA TYR A 16 11.40 -0.95 -6.84
C TYR A 16 11.55 -0.39 -8.27
N PRO A 17 11.05 -1.10 -9.31
CA PRO A 17 11.30 -0.73 -10.71
C PRO A 17 10.94 0.71 -11.04
N TRP A 18 9.83 1.19 -10.48
CA TRP A 18 9.37 2.56 -10.73
C TRP A 18 10.29 3.62 -10.11
N LEU A 19 10.85 3.34 -8.94
CA LEU A 19 11.73 4.27 -8.21
C LEU A 19 13.14 4.26 -8.79
N GLU A 20 13.60 3.12 -9.27
CA GLU A 20 14.95 2.92 -9.81
C GLU A 20 15.10 3.35 -11.28
N ALA A 21 13.98 3.56 -12.01
CA ALA A 21 13.98 3.98 -13.39
C ALA A 21 14.58 5.37 -13.57
N LYS A 22 15.67 5.47 -14.34
CA LYS A 22 16.39 6.73 -14.60
C LYS A 22 15.78 7.50 -15.77
N GLY A 23 15.81 8.85 -15.67
CA GLY A 23 15.36 9.74 -16.73
C GLY A 23 13.85 9.73 -16.99
N VAL A 24 13.04 9.15 -16.08
CA VAL A 24 11.58 9.11 -16.19
C VAL A 24 11.00 10.21 -15.31
N VAL A 25 10.27 11.15 -15.90
CA VAL A 25 9.47 12.13 -15.16
C VAL A 25 8.15 11.48 -14.76
N ARG A 26 7.74 11.67 -13.50
CA ARG A 26 6.49 11.15 -12.94
C ARG A 26 5.43 12.25 -12.88
N PHE A 27 4.18 11.88 -12.59
CA PHE A 27 3.09 12.85 -12.42
C PHE A 27 3.38 13.89 -11.31
N PHE A 28 4.21 13.53 -10.31
CA PHE A 28 4.65 14.40 -9.23
C PHE A 28 5.99 15.12 -9.54
N GLY A 29 6.56 14.96 -10.72
CA GLY A 29 7.80 15.61 -11.17
C GLY A 29 8.99 14.66 -11.30
N ASP A 30 10.20 15.21 -11.15
CA ASP A 30 11.47 14.47 -11.21
C ASP A 30 11.66 13.60 -9.95
N PRO A 31 11.74 12.27 -10.06
CA PRO A 31 11.94 11.40 -8.92
C PRO A 31 13.39 11.32 -8.41
N THR A 32 14.36 11.93 -9.09
CA THR A 32 15.79 11.82 -8.77
C THR A 32 16.09 12.06 -7.27
N PRO A 33 15.49 13.05 -6.59
CA PRO A 33 15.77 13.29 -5.17
C PRO A 33 15.39 12.14 -4.24
N ILE A 34 14.45 11.29 -4.64
CA ILE A 34 13.98 10.14 -3.84
C ILE A 34 14.59 8.80 -4.30
N GLN A 35 15.41 8.80 -5.35
CA GLN A 35 16.12 7.60 -5.87
C GLN A 35 17.35 7.25 -5.01
N ARG A 36 17.13 7.10 -3.71
CA ARG A 36 18.09 6.74 -2.67
C ARG A 36 17.38 5.93 -1.59
N ASN A 37 18.10 5.32 -0.67
CA ASN A 37 17.46 4.70 0.48
C ASN A 37 16.75 5.74 1.35
N TYR A 38 15.57 5.39 1.87
CA TYR A 38 14.84 6.14 2.88
C TYR A 38 14.45 5.20 4.01
N LEU A 39 15.22 5.23 5.09
CA LEU A 39 15.18 4.24 6.14
C LEU A 39 14.47 4.75 7.41
N LEU A 40 14.06 3.85 8.28
CA LEU A 40 13.33 4.16 9.51
C LEU A 40 14.02 5.23 10.37
N LYS A 41 15.36 5.22 10.44
CA LYS A 41 16.10 6.22 11.24
C LYS A 41 15.80 7.65 10.77
N GLU A 42 15.93 7.90 9.47
CA GLU A 42 15.67 9.23 8.87
C GLU A 42 14.20 9.62 9.04
N PHE A 43 13.28 8.70 8.77
CA PHE A 43 11.85 8.92 8.98
C PHE A 43 11.55 9.30 10.44
N ARG A 44 12.07 8.55 11.41
CA ARG A 44 11.84 8.82 12.84
C ARG A 44 12.37 10.17 13.30
N GLU A 45 13.51 10.61 12.78
CA GLU A 45 14.08 11.94 13.10
C GLU A 45 13.09 13.05 12.73
N ASN A 46 12.49 12.97 11.53
CA ASN A 46 11.49 13.92 11.08
C ASN A 46 10.16 13.78 11.83
N ALA A 47 9.64 12.55 11.94
CA ALA A 47 8.35 12.26 12.55
C ALA A 47 8.28 12.64 14.04
N LYS A 48 9.37 12.50 14.79
CA LYS A 48 9.44 12.87 16.21
C LYS A 48 9.29 14.38 16.43
N VAL A 49 9.78 15.20 15.53
CA VAL A 49 9.64 16.66 15.61
C VAL A 49 8.16 17.05 15.56
N GLU A 50 7.37 16.35 14.75
CA GLU A 50 5.93 16.52 14.61
C GLU A 50 5.11 15.80 15.71
N GLY A 51 5.77 15.15 16.65
CA GLY A 51 5.14 14.47 17.80
C GLY A 51 4.57 13.08 17.48
N PHE A 52 4.96 12.46 16.37
CA PHE A 52 4.62 11.06 16.08
C PHE A 52 5.43 10.11 16.96
N ARG A 53 4.84 8.97 17.31
CA ARG A 53 5.44 7.93 18.17
C ARG A 53 5.24 6.52 17.64
N ALA A 54 4.51 6.37 16.56
CA ALA A 54 4.23 5.12 15.88
C ALA A 54 3.84 5.41 14.43
N SER A 55 3.86 4.42 13.56
CA SER A 55 3.53 4.64 12.16
C SER A 55 2.97 3.41 11.45
N VAL A 56 2.30 3.68 10.31
CA VAL A 56 1.82 2.67 9.38
C VAL A 56 2.61 2.81 8.08
N HIS A 57 3.43 1.81 7.78
CA HIS A 57 4.08 1.71 6.47
C HIS A 57 3.07 1.27 5.42
N ILE A 58 2.98 2.00 4.33
CA ILE A 58 2.18 1.63 3.17
C ILE A 58 3.12 1.15 2.06
N GLN A 59 2.79 0.02 1.45
CA GLN A 59 3.57 -0.57 0.35
C GLN A 59 3.98 0.47 -0.71
N VAL A 60 5.13 0.27 -1.36
CA VAL A 60 5.75 1.26 -2.26
C VAL A 60 5.81 0.77 -3.70
N GLY A 61 5.20 -0.35 -4.05
CA GLY A 61 5.22 -0.91 -5.40
C GLY A 61 6.53 -1.65 -5.71
N ALA A 62 6.98 -2.46 -4.77
CA ALA A 62 8.07 -3.41 -4.99
C ALA A 62 7.70 -4.44 -6.07
N SER A 63 8.70 -4.95 -6.78
CA SER A 63 8.51 -6.06 -7.74
C SER A 63 8.17 -7.38 -7.04
N ASP A 64 8.55 -7.51 -5.77
CA ASP A 64 8.20 -8.63 -4.88
C ASP A 64 7.56 -8.08 -3.60
N PRO A 65 6.22 -8.12 -3.49
CA PRO A 65 5.50 -7.63 -2.32
C PRO A 65 5.82 -8.41 -1.03
N VAL A 66 6.15 -9.70 -1.15
CA VAL A 66 6.52 -10.52 0.02
C VAL A 66 7.89 -10.11 0.55
N ALA A 67 8.86 -9.86 -0.33
CA ALA A 67 10.16 -9.36 0.07
C ALA A 67 10.07 -8.01 0.77
N GLU A 68 9.22 -7.07 0.28
CA GLU A 68 8.96 -5.80 0.94
C GLU A 68 8.34 -6.02 2.32
N ALA A 69 7.31 -6.85 2.42
CA ALA A 69 6.61 -7.14 3.67
C ALA A 69 7.54 -7.75 4.73
N MET A 70 8.37 -8.72 4.37
CA MET A 70 9.34 -9.34 5.28
C MET A 70 10.42 -8.36 5.72
N TRP A 71 10.89 -7.49 4.82
CA TRP A 71 11.87 -6.46 5.17
C TRP A 71 11.27 -5.47 6.18
N ILE A 72 10.06 -4.97 5.98
CA ILE A 72 9.38 -4.06 6.90
C ILE A 72 9.10 -4.73 8.26
N ASP A 73 8.71 -6.02 8.26
CA ASP A 73 8.51 -6.77 9.49
C ASP A 73 9.80 -6.87 10.31
N SER A 74 10.93 -7.14 9.65
CA SER A 74 12.24 -7.16 10.30
C SER A 74 12.63 -5.81 10.93
N ILE A 75 12.20 -4.70 10.32
CA ILE A 75 12.38 -3.35 10.88
C ILE A 75 11.49 -3.18 12.12
N ALA A 76 10.24 -3.61 12.06
CA ALA A 76 9.31 -3.51 13.17
C ALA A 76 9.81 -4.31 14.38
N GLU A 77 10.28 -5.54 14.16
CA GLU A 77 10.85 -6.40 15.18
C GLU A 77 12.12 -5.80 15.84
N ALA A 78 13.00 -5.25 15.02
CA ALA A 78 14.25 -4.63 15.49
C ALA A 78 14.06 -3.30 16.23
N ASN A 79 12.87 -2.69 16.18
CA ASN A 79 12.59 -1.36 16.74
C ASN A 79 11.33 -1.35 17.63
N PRO A 80 11.28 -2.13 18.73
CA PRO A 80 10.09 -2.22 19.58
C PRO A 80 9.70 -0.90 20.26
N ASP A 81 10.64 0.05 20.33
CA ASP A 81 10.41 1.41 20.84
C ASP A 81 9.68 2.33 19.83
N TRP A 82 9.45 1.86 18.59
CA TRP A 82 8.70 2.52 17.56
C TRP A 82 7.67 1.55 16.95
N PRO A 83 6.46 1.46 17.50
CA PRO A 83 5.43 0.59 16.94
C PRO A 83 5.20 0.88 15.46
N LEU A 84 5.47 -0.11 14.62
CA LEU A 84 5.35 -0.07 13.18
C LEU A 84 4.46 -1.23 12.73
N VAL A 85 3.41 -0.91 12.00
CA VAL A 85 2.58 -1.88 11.27
C VAL A 85 2.60 -1.55 9.79
N GLN A 86 2.10 -2.47 8.96
CA GLN A 86 2.16 -2.28 7.51
C GLN A 86 0.88 -2.69 6.79
N VAL A 87 0.66 -2.03 5.66
CA VAL A 87 -0.33 -2.34 4.63
C VAL A 87 0.44 -2.74 3.38
N VAL A 88 0.25 -4.00 2.94
CA VAL A 88 1.01 -4.62 1.86
C VAL A 88 0.29 -4.54 0.51
N HIS A 89 1.00 -4.80 -0.57
CA HIS A 89 0.36 -5.05 -1.86
C HIS A 89 -0.08 -6.51 -1.99
N CYS A 90 -1.31 -6.71 -2.48
CA CYS A 90 -1.79 -8.01 -2.92
C CYS A 90 -2.72 -7.79 -4.13
N ASP A 91 -2.63 -8.66 -5.13
CA ASP A 91 -3.57 -8.66 -6.24
C ASP A 91 -4.85 -9.37 -5.82
N LEU A 92 -5.89 -8.59 -5.53
CA LEU A 92 -7.18 -9.09 -5.05
C LEU A 92 -7.97 -9.85 -6.14
N THR A 93 -7.49 -9.83 -7.39
CA THR A 93 -8.10 -10.61 -8.49
C THR A 93 -7.37 -11.92 -8.76
N SER A 94 -6.27 -12.17 -8.03
CA SER A 94 -5.44 -13.35 -8.23
C SER A 94 -6.18 -14.64 -7.90
N SER A 95 -5.99 -15.67 -8.74
CA SER A 95 -6.45 -17.02 -8.44
C SER A 95 -5.74 -17.69 -7.25
N THR A 96 -4.65 -17.06 -6.76
CA THR A 96 -3.88 -17.51 -5.58
C THR A 96 -4.15 -16.66 -4.35
N LEU A 97 -5.14 -15.74 -4.39
CA LEU A 97 -5.39 -14.76 -3.34
C LEU A 97 -5.40 -15.37 -1.93
N ASP A 98 -6.11 -16.49 -1.74
CA ASP A 98 -6.18 -17.14 -0.42
C ASP A 98 -4.80 -17.54 0.12
N LYS A 99 -3.95 -18.10 -0.75
CA LYS A 99 -2.59 -18.51 -0.37
C LYS A 99 -1.70 -17.30 -0.04
N ASP A 100 -1.86 -16.24 -0.82
CA ASP A 100 -1.09 -15.00 -0.63
C ASP A 100 -1.50 -14.33 0.69
N LEU A 101 -2.81 -14.31 0.99
CA LEU A 101 -3.31 -13.79 2.26
C LEU A 101 -2.93 -14.68 3.45
N ASP A 102 -2.96 -16.01 3.30
CA ASP A 102 -2.47 -16.95 4.32
C ASP A 102 -1.02 -16.67 4.66
N LEU A 103 -0.17 -16.47 3.64
CA LEU A 103 1.24 -16.10 3.84
C LEU A 103 1.37 -14.77 4.59
N PHE A 104 0.66 -13.72 4.14
CA PHE A 104 0.71 -12.42 4.78
C PHE A 104 0.23 -12.44 6.23
N GLN A 105 -0.75 -13.27 6.58
CA GLN A 105 -1.19 -13.42 7.96
C GLN A 105 -0.14 -14.07 8.89
N THR A 106 0.90 -14.71 8.34
CA THR A 106 2.04 -15.18 9.15
C THR A 106 3.02 -14.08 9.54
N ILE A 107 2.91 -12.90 8.93
CA ILE A 107 3.81 -11.75 9.17
C ILE A 107 3.17 -10.81 10.21
N PRO A 108 3.73 -10.71 11.43
CA PRO A 108 3.05 -10.08 12.57
C PRO A 108 2.73 -8.60 12.42
N SER A 109 3.49 -7.86 11.60
CA SER A 109 3.27 -6.41 11.41
C SER A 109 2.14 -6.07 10.43
N ILE A 110 1.65 -7.02 9.61
CA ILE A 110 0.64 -6.74 8.59
C ILE A 110 -0.73 -6.48 9.23
N ARG A 111 -1.44 -5.45 8.72
CA ARG A 111 -2.79 -5.07 9.15
C ARG A 111 -3.77 -4.89 8.00
N GLY A 112 -3.29 -4.77 6.78
CA GLY A 112 -4.15 -4.50 5.63
C GLY A 112 -3.45 -4.69 4.30
N VAL A 113 -4.23 -4.48 3.25
CA VAL A 113 -3.80 -4.56 1.86
C VAL A 113 -4.14 -3.27 1.13
N ARG A 114 -3.25 -2.82 0.25
CA ARG A 114 -3.52 -1.75 -0.71
C ARG A 114 -3.33 -2.26 -2.14
N GLN A 115 -4.36 -2.03 -2.96
CA GLN A 115 -4.25 -2.13 -4.41
C GLN A 115 -4.79 -0.83 -5.02
N ILE A 116 -3.98 -0.17 -5.87
CA ILE A 116 -4.37 1.07 -6.52
C ILE A 116 -5.44 0.75 -7.55
N VAL A 117 -6.59 1.43 -7.46
CA VAL A 117 -7.76 1.21 -8.33
C VAL A 117 -8.09 2.41 -9.21
N GLY A 118 -7.32 3.48 -9.16
CA GLY A 118 -7.52 4.67 -9.96
C GLY A 118 -6.22 5.34 -10.31
N ARG A 119 -6.07 5.62 -11.58
CA ARG A 119 -4.91 6.33 -12.15
C ARG A 119 -5.39 7.32 -13.20
N SER A 120 -4.52 8.25 -13.57
CA SER A 120 -4.78 9.09 -14.75
C SER A 120 -5.01 8.22 -15.99
N SER A 121 -5.77 8.72 -16.96
CA SER A 121 -6.08 7.97 -18.19
C SER A 121 -4.82 7.50 -18.93
N GLU A 122 -3.75 8.28 -18.89
CA GLU A 122 -2.47 7.93 -19.52
C GLU A 122 -1.78 6.74 -18.82
N GLU A 123 -1.79 6.73 -17.48
CA GLU A 123 -1.23 5.64 -16.71
C GLU A 123 -2.10 4.40 -16.77
N ASP A 124 -3.42 4.56 -16.77
CA ASP A 124 -4.38 3.46 -16.80
C ASP A 124 -4.35 2.70 -18.13
N THR A 125 -4.08 3.36 -19.24
CA THR A 125 -3.83 2.70 -20.54
C THR A 125 -2.78 1.58 -20.44
N LYS A 126 -1.85 1.67 -19.49
CA LYS A 126 -0.79 0.69 -19.27
C LYS A 126 -1.11 -0.31 -18.16
N SER A 127 -1.89 0.10 -17.17
CA SER A 127 -2.12 -0.67 -15.94
C SER A 127 -3.49 -1.32 -15.88
N GLY A 128 -4.52 -0.76 -16.53
CA GLY A 128 -5.91 -1.26 -16.50
C GLY A 128 -6.55 -1.23 -15.10
N THR A 129 -6.04 -0.41 -14.18
CA THR A 129 -6.49 -0.43 -12.78
C THR A 129 -7.84 0.23 -12.55
N ASN A 130 -8.31 1.08 -13.50
CA ASN A 130 -9.61 1.75 -13.39
C ASN A 130 -10.79 0.77 -13.56
N ASP A 131 -10.57 -0.36 -14.23
CA ASP A 131 -11.59 -1.39 -14.44
C ASP A 131 -11.74 -2.35 -13.24
N LEU A 132 -10.83 -2.32 -12.27
CA LEU A 132 -10.86 -3.23 -11.11
C LEU A 132 -12.17 -3.14 -10.34
N LEU A 133 -12.74 -1.95 -10.17
CA LEU A 133 -14.03 -1.77 -9.48
C LEU A 133 -15.21 -2.41 -10.19
N SER A 134 -15.07 -2.80 -11.45
CA SER A 134 -16.08 -3.54 -12.22
C SER A 134 -15.86 -5.06 -12.18
N SER A 135 -14.76 -5.52 -11.59
CA SER A 135 -14.41 -6.93 -11.47
C SER A 135 -15.09 -7.57 -10.26
N SER A 136 -15.86 -8.63 -10.49
CA SER A 136 -16.43 -9.41 -9.37
C SER A 136 -15.35 -10.03 -8.49
N ALA A 137 -14.26 -10.54 -9.11
CA ALA A 137 -13.12 -11.09 -8.35
C ALA A 137 -12.49 -10.05 -7.42
N PHE A 138 -12.40 -8.78 -7.85
CA PHE A 138 -11.89 -7.71 -7.00
C PHE A 138 -12.83 -7.42 -5.82
N CYS A 139 -14.15 -7.39 -6.08
CA CYS A 139 -15.15 -7.20 -5.03
C CYS A 139 -15.13 -8.34 -4.00
N ASP A 140 -15.03 -9.58 -4.48
CA ASP A 140 -14.89 -10.77 -3.63
C ASP A 140 -13.60 -10.72 -2.80
N GLY A 141 -12.49 -10.27 -3.42
CA GLY A 141 -11.21 -10.07 -2.74
C GLY A 141 -11.30 -9.04 -1.62
N ILE A 142 -12.00 -7.92 -1.82
CA ILE A 142 -12.24 -6.93 -0.74
C ILE A 142 -13.04 -7.57 0.40
N ALA A 143 -14.08 -8.35 0.10
CA ALA A 143 -14.88 -9.03 1.12
C ALA A 143 -14.02 -10.03 1.91
N GLU A 144 -13.12 -10.76 1.23
CA GLU A 144 -12.21 -11.71 1.88
C GLU A 144 -11.22 -11.03 2.84
N LEU A 145 -10.76 -9.82 2.54
CA LEU A 145 -9.96 -9.05 3.51
C LEU A 145 -10.73 -8.84 4.83
N GLY A 146 -12.01 -8.50 4.76
CA GLY A 146 -12.86 -8.34 5.94
C GLY A 146 -13.02 -9.65 6.73
N ASN A 147 -13.21 -10.78 6.05
CA ASN A 147 -13.30 -12.11 6.66
C ASN A 147 -12.02 -12.45 7.44
N ARG A 148 -10.87 -11.97 6.96
CA ARG A 148 -9.55 -12.17 7.58
C ARG A 148 -9.16 -11.06 8.57
N ASN A 149 -10.06 -10.11 8.85
CA ASN A 149 -9.80 -8.93 9.71
C ASN A 149 -8.61 -8.08 9.22
N LEU A 150 -8.42 -7.99 7.91
CA LEU A 150 -7.49 -7.09 7.25
C LEU A 150 -8.23 -5.84 6.77
N SER A 151 -7.56 -4.69 6.81
CA SER A 151 -8.09 -3.46 6.20
C SER A 151 -7.82 -3.41 4.70
N PHE A 152 -8.62 -2.62 4.00
CA PHE A 152 -8.35 -2.24 2.60
C PHE A 152 -8.03 -0.76 2.50
N ASP A 153 -6.84 -0.43 1.97
CA ASP A 153 -6.43 0.94 1.70
C ASP A 153 -6.77 1.27 0.24
N LEU A 154 -7.81 2.09 0.08
CA LEU A 154 -8.35 2.49 -1.22
C LEU A 154 -7.63 3.73 -1.73
N GLN A 155 -6.92 3.59 -2.85
CA GLN A 155 -6.38 4.71 -3.62
C GLN A 155 -7.05 4.76 -4.98
N LEU A 156 -7.64 5.91 -5.31
CA LEU A 156 -8.37 6.13 -6.56
C LEU A 156 -8.31 7.60 -6.98
N THR A 157 -8.82 7.89 -8.17
CA THR A 157 -9.12 9.26 -8.61
C THR A 157 -10.56 9.63 -8.27
N PRO A 158 -10.89 10.94 -8.13
CA PRO A 158 -12.22 11.39 -7.69
C PRO A 158 -13.40 10.85 -8.53
N GLU A 159 -13.18 10.62 -9.82
CA GLU A 159 -14.21 10.12 -10.75
C GLU A 159 -14.70 8.71 -10.39
N LEU A 160 -13.88 7.93 -9.67
CA LEU A 160 -14.20 6.55 -9.28
C LEU A 160 -14.86 6.43 -7.91
N ILE A 161 -15.03 7.54 -7.16
CA ILE A 161 -15.52 7.50 -5.77
C ILE A 161 -16.92 6.87 -5.68
N GLU A 162 -17.84 7.23 -6.57
CA GLU A 162 -19.21 6.70 -6.55
C GLU A 162 -19.23 5.19 -6.82
N GLN A 163 -18.45 4.74 -7.81
CA GLN A 163 -18.33 3.32 -8.13
C GLN A 163 -17.71 2.55 -6.96
N ALA A 164 -16.64 3.10 -6.35
CA ALA A 164 -16.02 2.50 -5.18
C ALA A 164 -16.97 2.39 -3.98
N ALA A 165 -17.79 3.41 -3.74
CA ALA A 165 -18.79 3.38 -2.67
C ALA A 165 -19.79 2.22 -2.85
N ASN A 166 -20.21 1.93 -4.08
CA ASN A 166 -21.09 0.81 -4.37
C ASN A 166 -20.40 -0.54 -4.09
N VAL A 167 -19.14 -0.69 -4.50
CA VAL A 167 -18.34 -1.92 -4.23
C VAL A 167 -18.16 -2.13 -2.73
N LEU A 168 -17.76 -1.09 -2.01
CA LEU A 168 -17.51 -1.17 -0.56
C LEU A 168 -18.78 -1.45 0.24
N SER A 169 -19.93 -0.97 -0.23
CA SER A 169 -21.22 -1.25 0.39
C SER A 169 -21.59 -2.75 0.34
N ALA A 170 -21.05 -3.50 -0.62
CA ALA A 170 -21.23 -4.94 -0.71
C ALA A 170 -20.29 -5.74 0.25
N ALA A 171 -19.27 -5.09 0.81
CA ALA A 171 -18.32 -5.70 1.75
C ALA A 171 -18.26 -4.92 3.09
N PRO A 172 -19.37 -4.77 3.83
CA PRO A 172 -19.46 -3.89 5.01
C PRO A 172 -18.59 -4.33 6.18
N GLN A 173 -18.12 -5.58 6.21
CA GLN A 173 -17.18 -6.09 7.21
C GLN A 173 -15.75 -5.62 7.00
N THR A 174 -15.39 -5.13 5.79
CA THR A 174 -14.04 -4.72 5.46
C THR A 174 -13.83 -3.26 5.85
N LYS A 175 -12.91 -3.03 6.79
CA LYS A 175 -12.52 -1.67 7.18
C LYS A 175 -11.72 -1.04 6.04
N THR A 176 -12.19 0.09 5.53
CA THR A 176 -11.53 0.78 4.42
C THR A 176 -10.97 2.12 4.85
N ALA A 177 -9.73 2.41 4.46
CA ALA A 177 -9.10 3.72 4.57
C ALA A 177 -8.99 4.36 3.19
N LEU A 178 -9.50 5.59 3.03
CA LEU A 178 -9.35 6.35 1.80
C LEU A 178 -7.98 7.07 1.80
N CYS A 179 -7.09 6.64 0.90
CA CYS A 179 -5.77 7.23 0.76
C CYS A 179 -5.84 8.63 0.12
N HIS A 180 -4.91 9.51 0.51
CA HIS A 180 -4.71 10.83 -0.09
C HIS A 180 -5.99 11.67 -0.20
N ALA A 181 -6.92 11.53 0.76
CA ALA A 181 -8.23 12.21 0.75
C ALA A 181 -9.03 12.03 -0.56
N GLY A 182 -8.81 10.90 -1.27
CA GLY A 182 -9.43 10.64 -2.58
C GLY A 182 -8.72 11.31 -3.75
N SER A 183 -7.48 11.75 -3.57
CA SER A 183 -6.63 12.37 -4.62
C SER A 183 -7.30 13.56 -5.34
N PRO A 184 -7.82 14.58 -4.61
CA PRO A 184 -8.53 15.72 -5.19
C PRO A 184 -7.64 16.56 -6.10
#